data_62617167f39d0c477d50fedfb88f5500
#
_entry.id   62617167f39d0c477d50fedfb88f5500
#
_cell.length_a   1.000
_cell.length_b   1.000
_cell.length_c   1.000
_cell.angle_alpha   90.00
_cell.angle_beta   90.00
_cell.angle_gamma   90.00
#
_symmetry.space_group_name_H-M   'P 1'
#
loop_
_entity.id
_entity.type
_entity.pdbx_description
1 polymer ?
#
loop_
_entity_poly.entity_id
_entity_poly.type
_entity_poly.pdbx_seq_one_letter_code
_entity_poly.pdbx_strand_id
1 'polypeptide(L)'
;MYSIAPNIFRKRLLIEGFFTSSVNEQSIIHFFTFLTGELNLKTYGEPIIHTTSGVGKDANQGYDAFVPLIDSGIYLAVWSNQKFLSLIIYTCKDFDETKALQLTKEYFGITKSEHKLF
;
A
#
# COMPACT_ATOMS: atom_id res chain seq x y z
N MET A 1 -14.33 -1.74 16.29
CA MET A 1 -14.38 -0.30 16.54
C MET A 1 -15.73 0.26 16.15
N TYR A 2 -16.33 1.05 17.03
CA TYR A 2 -17.58 1.73 16.69
C TYR A 2 -17.34 2.84 15.67
N SER A 3 -18.25 2.97 14.72
CA SER A 3 -18.22 4.11 13.83
C SER A 3 -18.97 5.28 14.48
N ILE A 4 -18.27 6.39 14.67
CA ILE A 4 -18.88 7.62 15.18
C ILE A 4 -19.57 8.41 14.06
N ALA A 5 -19.38 7.98 12.80
CA ALA A 5 -19.99 8.61 11.63
C ALA A 5 -20.52 7.52 10.69
N PRO A 6 -21.63 6.86 11.07
CA PRO A 6 -22.09 5.69 10.30
C PRO A 6 -22.55 6.02 8.88
N ASN A 7 -22.82 7.31 8.60
CA ASN A 7 -23.23 7.73 7.26
C ASN A 7 -22.05 8.05 6.34
N ILE A 8 -20.82 7.95 6.85
CA ILE A 8 -19.61 8.17 6.08
C ILE A 8 -18.90 6.84 5.95
N PHE A 9 -18.91 6.27 4.75
CA PHE A 9 -18.24 5.00 4.51
C PHE A 9 -16.72 5.15 4.57
N ARG A 10 -16.07 4.24 5.28
CA ARG A 10 -14.61 4.16 5.34
C ARG A 10 -14.19 2.71 5.36
N LYS A 11 -13.20 2.38 4.55
CA LYS A 11 -12.63 1.03 4.54
C LYS A 11 -11.10 1.14 4.62
N ARG A 12 -10.51 0.41 5.53
CA ARG A 12 -9.08 0.48 5.82
C ARG A 12 -8.51 -0.92 5.84
N LEU A 13 -7.60 -1.19 4.93
CA LEU A 13 -6.98 -2.50 4.82
C LEU A 13 -5.47 -2.36 5.03
N LEU A 14 -4.95 -3.10 6.00
CA LEU A 14 -3.51 -3.24 6.21
C LEU A 14 -3.06 -4.56 5.63
N ILE A 15 -2.00 -4.53 4.82
CA ILE A 15 -1.35 -5.73 4.31
C ILE A 15 0.13 -5.62 4.62
N GLU A 16 0.68 -6.63 5.29
CA GLU A 16 2.11 -6.69 5.59
C GLU A 16 2.67 -8.03 5.14
N GLY A 17 3.92 -8.02 4.69
CA GLY A 17 4.52 -9.27 4.27
C GLY A 17 5.97 -9.14 3.82
N PHE A 18 6.59 -10.31 3.66
CA PHE A 18 7.94 -10.41 3.13
C PHE A 18 7.88 -10.66 1.63
N PHE A 19 8.53 -9.80 0.86
CA PHE A 19 8.51 -9.88 -0.60
C PHE A 19 9.76 -10.56 -1.15
N THR A 20 9.65 -11.07 -2.38
CA THR A 20 10.76 -11.72 -3.08
C THR A 20 11.16 -11.00 -4.35
N SER A 21 10.29 -10.15 -4.88
CA SER A 21 10.60 -9.39 -6.09
C SER A 21 11.60 -8.27 -5.80
N SER A 22 12.16 -7.72 -6.87
CA SER A 22 12.98 -6.52 -6.78
C SER A 22 12.08 -5.30 -6.68
N VAL A 23 12.25 -4.49 -5.63
CA VAL A 23 11.44 -3.31 -5.39
C VAL A 23 12.29 -2.07 -5.52
N ASN A 24 11.86 -1.16 -6.39
CA ASN A 24 12.48 0.13 -6.61
C ASN A 24 11.39 1.16 -6.89
N GLU A 25 11.79 2.41 -7.12
CA GLU A 25 10.86 3.51 -7.35
C GLU A 25 9.90 3.21 -8.51
N GLN A 26 10.43 2.71 -9.64
CA GLN A 26 9.61 2.41 -10.81
C GLN A 26 8.60 1.30 -10.54
N SER A 27 9.02 0.25 -9.84
CA SER A 27 8.11 -0.84 -9.53
C SER A 27 6.99 -0.39 -8.58
N ILE A 28 7.27 0.56 -7.69
CA ILE A 28 6.25 1.12 -6.80
C ILE A 28 5.25 1.95 -7.60
N ILE A 29 5.71 2.79 -8.52
CA ILE A 29 4.83 3.56 -9.39
C ILE A 29 3.91 2.64 -10.19
N HIS A 30 4.48 1.61 -10.80
CA HIS A 30 3.71 0.63 -11.57
C HIS A 30 2.71 -0.11 -10.69
N PHE A 31 3.10 -0.46 -9.46
CA PHE A 31 2.20 -1.12 -8.52
C PHE A 31 0.99 -0.25 -8.21
N PHE A 32 1.19 1.03 -7.91
CA PHE A 32 0.09 1.92 -7.62
C PHE A 32 -0.85 2.06 -8.81
N THR A 33 -0.31 2.21 -10.02
CA THR A 33 -1.13 2.30 -11.24
C THR A 33 -1.93 1.02 -11.45
N PHE A 34 -1.28 -0.12 -11.28
CA PHE A 34 -1.91 -1.43 -11.45
C PHE A 34 -3.03 -1.64 -10.41
N LEU A 35 -2.71 -1.42 -9.13
CA LEU A 35 -3.64 -1.67 -8.04
C LEU A 35 -4.88 -0.76 -8.13
N THR A 36 -4.66 0.55 -8.34
CA THR A 36 -5.77 1.50 -8.44
C THR A 36 -6.66 1.22 -9.64
N GLY A 37 -6.06 0.82 -10.76
CA GLY A 37 -6.82 0.44 -11.95
C GLY A 37 -7.68 -0.80 -11.70
N GLU A 38 -7.11 -1.81 -11.09
CA GLU A 38 -7.81 -3.07 -10.82
C GLU A 38 -8.90 -2.93 -9.75
N LEU A 39 -8.73 -2.01 -8.81
CA LEU A 39 -9.71 -1.78 -7.76
C LEU A 39 -10.69 -0.65 -8.09
N ASN A 40 -10.61 -0.07 -9.28
CA ASN A 40 -11.45 1.04 -9.71
C ASN A 40 -11.34 2.27 -8.79
N LEU A 41 -10.14 2.57 -8.34
CA LEU A 41 -9.87 3.73 -7.52
C LEU A 41 -9.20 4.80 -8.37
N LYS A 42 -9.65 6.05 -8.24
CA LYS A 42 -9.14 7.17 -9.04
C LYS A 42 -8.12 7.96 -8.26
N THR A 43 -6.99 8.25 -8.88
CA THR A 43 -5.92 9.03 -8.28
C THR A 43 -6.12 10.53 -8.57
N TYR A 44 -5.64 11.38 -7.64
CA TYR A 44 -5.55 12.83 -7.91
C TYR A 44 -4.37 13.16 -8.81
N GLY A 45 -3.30 12.37 -8.77
CA GLY A 45 -2.09 12.65 -9.53
C GLY A 45 -0.99 11.66 -9.24
N GLU A 46 0.25 12.12 -9.39
CA GLU A 46 1.41 11.29 -9.25
C GLU A 46 1.65 10.84 -7.81
N PRO A 47 2.17 9.62 -7.62
CA PRO A 47 2.59 9.19 -6.29
C PRO A 47 3.80 10.00 -5.81
N ILE A 48 3.90 10.09 -4.48
CA ILE A 48 5.03 10.72 -3.80
C ILE A 48 5.90 9.58 -3.26
N ILE A 49 7.16 9.52 -3.67
CA ILE A 49 8.07 8.46 -3.25
C ILE A 49 9.35 9.07 -2.71
N HIS A 50 9.70 8.70 -1.48
CA HIS A 50 10.96 9.10 -0.86
C HIS A 50 11.79 7.87 -0.57
N THR A 51 13.09 7.97 -0.85
CA THR A 51 14.04 6.96 -0.38
C THR A 51 14.38 7.28 1.07
N THR A 52 14.49 6.23 1.88
CA THR A 52 14.73 6.39 3.32
C THR A 52 16.18 6.13 3.72
N SER A 53 17.04 5.81 2.77
CA SER A 53 18.46 5.55 3.01
C SER A 53 19.15 6.75 3.65
N GLY A 54 19.74 6.55 4.81
CA GLY A 54 20.43 7.60 5.55
C GLY A 54 19.53 8.58 6.26
N VAL A 55 18.21 8.36 6.25
CA VAL A 55 17.22 9.21 6.89
C VAL A 55 16.34 8.33 7.79
N GLY A 56 15.98 8.85 8.96
CA GLY A 56 15.15 8.10 9.90
C GLY A 56 15.94 7.04 10.66
N LYS A 57 15.27 5.91 10.96
CA LYS A 57 15.90 4.83 11.72
C LYS A 57 16.88 4.07 10.85
N ASP A 58 17.99 3.64 11.45
CA ASP A 58 19.08 2.97 10.73
C ASP A 58 18.65 1.73 9.96
N ALA A 59 17.68 0.97 10.49
CA ALA A 59 17.20 -0.26 9.87
C ALA A 59 16.33 0.00 8.64
N ASN A 60 15.85 1.24 8.46
CA ASN A 60 14.92 1.56 7.38
C ASN A 60 15.68 2.04 6.13
N GLN A 61 16.11 1.09 5.34
CA GLN A 61 16.75 1.32 4.05
C GLN A 61 15.77 0.91 2.96
N GLY A 62 14.98 1.86 2.45
CA GLY A 62 13.98 1.52 1.45
C GLY A 62 13.20 2.73 0.98
N TYR A 63 11.87 2.62 1.00
CA TYR A 63 11.00 3.64 0.42
C TYR A 63 9.81 3.93 1.31
N ASP A 64 9.42 5.21 1.34
CA ASP A 64 8.13 5.66 1.83
C ASP A 64 7.36 6.21 0.63
N ALA A 65 6.21 5.64 0.34
CA ALA A 65 5.45 6.01 -0.85
C ALA A 65 3.99 6.26 -0.51
N PHE A 66 3.41 7.24 -1.18
CA PHE A 66 2.02 7.59 -0.99
C PHE A 66 1.40 8.01 -2.32
N VAL A 67 0.21 7.49 -2.62
CA VAL A 67 -0.58 7.98 -3.74
C VAL A 67 -1.90 8.51 -3.22
N PRO A 68 -2.18 9.81 -3.45
CA PRO A 68 -3.47 10.39 -3.06
C PRO A 68 -4.56 9.94 -4.03
N LEU A 69 -5.68 9.51 -3.47
CA LEU A 69 -6.86 9.13 -4.22
C LEU A 69 -7.98 10.10 -3.89
N ILE A 70 -9.01 10.11 -4.72
CA ILE A 70 -10.19 10.93 -4.44
C ILE A 70 -10.83 10.42 -3.15
N ASP A 71 -10.82 11.23 -2.09
CA ASP A 71 -11.30 10.93 -0.74
C ASP A 71 -10.61 9.72 -0.10
N SER A 72 -9.36 9.44 -0.48
CA SER A 72 -8.71 8.20 -0.11
C SER A 72 -7.19 8.32 -0.24
N GLY A 73 -6.48 7.26 0.05
CA GLY A 73 -5.04 7.21 -0.15
C GLY A 73 -4.48 5.81 0.06
N ILE A 74 -3.32 5.59 -0.53
CA ILE A 74 -2.58 4.34 -0.35
C ILE A 74 -1.18 4.70 0.11
N TYR A 75 -0.76 4.12 1.23
CA TYR A 75 0.58 4.30 1.77
C TYR A 75 1.33 2.97 1.71
N LEU A 76 2.58 3.02 1.25
CA LEU A 76 3.45 1.84 1.18
C LEU A 76 4.80 2.19 1.80
N ALA A 77 5.18 1.42 2.81
CA ALA A 77 6.51 1.47 3.40
C ALA A 77 7.28 0.21 3.02
N VAL A 78 8.51 0.37 2.57
CA VAL A 78 9.35 -0.74 2.13
C VAL A 78 10.66 -0.72 2.90
N TRP A 79 11.01 -1.84 3.52
CA TRP A 79 12.31 -2.09 4.15
C TRP A 79 13.08 -3.03 3.23
N SER A 80 13.95 -2.47 2.40
CA SER A 80 14.64 -3.24 1.34
C SER A 80 15.56 -4.33 1.91
N ASN A 81 16.26 -4.02 3.00
CA ASN A 81 17.20 -4.98 3.60
C ASN A 81 16.49 -6.20 4.19
N GLN A 82 15.36 -6.00 4.84
CA GLN A 82 14.58 -7.08 5.42
C GLN A 82 13.62 -7.73 4.41
N LYS A 83 13.47 -7.11 3.23
CA LYS A 83 12.50 -7.52 2.22
C LYS A 83 11.08 -7.58 2.79
N PHE A 84 10.73 -6.55 3.54
CA PHE A 84 9.44 -6.43 4.22
C PHE A 84 8.72 -5.17 3.73
N LEU A 85 7.41 -5.26 3.57
CA LEU A 85 6.59 -4.11 3.23
C LEU A 85 5.34 -4.05 4.10
N SER A 86 4.84 -2.82 4.26
CA SER A 86 3.58 -2.54 4.95
C SER A 86 2.77 -1.60 4.07
N LEU A 87 1.58 -2.03 3.71
CA LEU A 87 0.68 -1.32 2.80
C LEU A 87 -0.61 -1.01 3.51
N ILE A 88 -1.05 0.25 3.45
CA ILE A 88 -2.36 0.65 3.97
C ILE A 88 -3.17 1.24 2.83
N ILE A 89 -4.36 0.68 2.62
CA ILE A 89 -5.35 1.22 1.69
C ILE A 89 -6.47 1.83 2.52
N TYR A 90 -6.63 3.15 2.40
CA TYR A 90 -7.71 3.88 3.08
C TYR A 90 -8.62 4.47 2.02
N THR A 91 -9.89 4.10 2.05
CA THR A 91 -10.84 4.59 1.05
C THR A 91 -12.17 5.00 1.69
N CYS A 92 -12.84 5.94 1.03
CA CYS A 92 -14.23 6.26 1.30
C CYS A 92 -15.17 5.62 0.27
N LYS A 93 -14.62 4.73 -0.58
CA LYS A 93 -15.34 3.94 -1.57
C LYS A 93 -15.04 2.48 -1.34
N ASP A 94 -16.03 1.62 -1.50
CA ASP A 94 -15.80 0.18 -1.32
C ASP A 94 -14.87 -0.38 -2.41
N PHE A 95 -14.10 -1.37 -2.03
CA PHE A 95 -13.23 -2.12 -2.94
C PHE A 95 -13.16 -3.58 -2.49
N ASP A 96 -12.77 -4.45 -3.40
CA ASP A 96 -12.64 -5.89 -3.10
C ASP A 96 -11.33 -6.13 -2.34
N GLU A 97 -11.42 -6.36 -1.04
CA GLU A 97 -10.24 -6.58 -0.18
C GLU A 97 -9.51 -7.88 -0.50
N THR A 98 -10.24 -8.92 -0.87
CA THR A 98 -9.64 -10.19 -1.27
C THR A 98 -8.80 -10.01 -2.53
N LYS A 99 -9.34 -9.27 -3.49
CA LYS A 99 -8.63 -8.94 -4.71
C LYS A 99 -7.40 -8.08 -4.42
N ALA A 100 -7.54 -7.07 -3.57
CA ALA A 100 -6.42 -6.21 -3.18
C ALA A 100 -5.27 -7.01 -2.56
N LEU A 101 -5.60 -7.93 -1.65
CA LEU A 101 -4.63 -8.80 -1.02
C LEU A 101 -3.94 -9.70 -2.05
N GLN A 102 -4.71 -10.34 -2.92
CA GLN A 102 -4.18 -11.24 -3.94
C GLN A 102 -3.26 -10.52 -4.92
N LEU A 103 -3.69 -9.37 -5.42
CA LEU A 103 -2.89 -8.57 -6.37
C LEU A 103 -1.57 -8.13 -5.75
N THR A 104 -1.62 -7.67 -4.50
CA THR A 104 -0.43 -7.23 -3.77
C THR A 104 0.55 -8.39 -3.58
N LYS A 105 0.05 -9.54 -3.14
CA LYS A 105 0.89 -10.73 -2.92
C LYS A 105 1.53 -11.20 -4.22
N GLU A 106 0.79 -11.23 -5.30
CA GLU A 106 1.31 -11.65 -6.59
C GLU A 106 2.33 -10.67 -7.15
N TYR A 107 2.04 -9.37 -7.05
CA TYR A 107 2.91 -8.35 -7.61
C TYR A 107 4.30 -8.37 -6.96
N PHE A 108 4.34 -8.45 -5.66
CA PHE A 108 5.60 -8.40 -4.90
C PHE A 108 6.21 -9.77 -4.61
N GLY A 109 5.50 -10.85 -4.94
CA GLY A 109 5.97 -12.20 -4.61
C GLY A 109 6.03 -12.40 -3.11
N ILE A 110 4.95 -12.07 -2.40
CA ILE A 110 4.92 -12.17 -0.94
C ILE A 110 4.74 -13.62 -0.53
N THR A 111 5.66 -14.11 0.30
CA THR A 111 5.67 -15.51 0.75
C THR A 111 5.02 -15.69 2.11
N LYS A 112 5.12 -14.68 2.97
CA LYS A 112 4.52 -14.70 4.30
C LYS A 112 3.85 -13.35 4.52
N SER A 113 2.56 -13.36 4.82
CA SER A 113 1.79 -12.13 4.93
C SER A 113 0.75 -12.20 6.03
N GLU A 114 0.36 -11.02 6.48
CA GLU A 114 -0.79 -10.82 7.35
C GLU A 114 -1.59 -9.64 6.80
N HIS A 115 -2.88 -9.62 7.08
CA HIS A 115 -3.74 -8.52 6.67
C HIS A 115 -4.85 -8.32 7.69
N LYS A 116 -5.39 -7.11 7.71
CA LYS A 116 -6.45 -6.75 8.66
C LYS A 116 -7.27 -5.58 8.11
N LEU A 117 -8.57 -5.71 8.20
CA LEU A 117 -9.49 -4.57 8.08
C LEU A 117 -9.62 -3.94 9.48
N PHE A 118 -9.52 -2.63 9.56
CA PHE A 118 -9.57 -1.98 10.87
C PHE A 118 -10.29 -0.65 10.85
#